data_be6d12df1a78a3acd380cc326ded9959
#
_entry.id   be6d12df1a78a3acd380cc326ded9959
#
_cell.length_a   1.000
_cell.length_b   1.000
_cell.length_c   1.000
_cell.angle_alpha   90.00
_cell.angle_beta   90.00
_cell.angle_gamma   90.00
#
_symmetry.space_group_name_H-M   'P 1'
#
loop_
_entity.id
_entity.type
_entity.pdbx_description
1 polymer ?
#
loop_
_entity_poly.entity_id
_entity_poly.type
_entity_poly.pdbx_seq_one_letter_code
_entity_poly.pdbx_strand_id
1 'polypeptide(L)'
;ALKTSISILLVFLFTACTSVPDERMMSYSDFPEARELTAWTLPLDTALFRYPYRVRVQDDKAVVLDLHGTEHFFHVFHYPDFHYLSSFGKRGDAPEEMLSAENLRWDGGSMWILDSNKSELTRLGFASSGNSLLRQEAVSLDEELLRALDFVQYNDSTFIIPDYSGDSRFCLVNRQGKLLRKIGTIPTANEDALKNARPALAQAWRSFIDYNPRNGVLVAATQLGEVLEIYNLKDSTYIACVGPNGEPEFQIAQGYGIPTGIMGFSDCL
;
A
#
# COMPACT_ATOMS: atom_id res chain seq x y z
N ALA A 1 -6.10 -20.70 -80.03
CA ALA A 1 -6.58 -19.88 -78.91
C ALA A 1 -6.14 -20.53 -77.60
N LEU A 2 -5.07 -19.95 -76.98
CA LEU A 2 -4.48 -20.45 -75.73
C LEU A 2 -5.07 -19.65 -74.57
N LYS A 3 -5.85 -20.31 -73.70
CA LYS A 3 -6.37 -19.71 -72.50
C LYS A 3 -5.38 -19.86 -71.36
N THR A 4 -4.72 -18.79 -71.01
CA THR A 4 -3.85 -18.70 -69.82
C THR A 4 -4.69 -18.43 -68.60
N SER A 5 -4.83 -19.42 -67.72
CA SER A 5 -5.43 -19.24 -66.35
C SER A 5 -4.39 -18.68 -65.43
N ILE A 6 -4.58 -17.47 -64.95
CA ILE A 6 -3.79 -16.86 -63.87
C ILE A 6 -4.41 -17.26 -62.56
N SER A 7 -3.73 -18.13 -61.80
CA SER A 7 -4.09 -18.44 -60.41
C SER A 7 -3.47 -17.36 -59.49
N ILE A 8 -4.34 -16.55 -58.92
CA ILE A 8 -3.93 -15.59 -57.87
C ILE A 8 -3.82 -16.35 -56.55
N LEU A 9 -2.56 -16.52 -56.11
CA LEU A 9 -2.28 -17.08 -54.79
C LEU A 9 -2.42 -15.97 -53.75
N LEU A 10 -3.51 -16.01 -52.98
CA LEU A 10 -3.76 -15.06 -51.88
C LEU A 10 -2.94 -15.50 -50.65
N VAL A 11 -1.81 -14.86 -50.44
CA VAL A 11 -1.01 -15.08 -49.22
C VAL A 11 -1.63 -14.27 -48.10
N PHE A 12 -2.32 -14.94 -47.18
CA PHE A 12 -2.72 -14.35 -45.92
C PHE A 12 -1.49 -14.21 -45.00
N LEU A 13 -0.97 -13.02 -44.90
CA LEU A 13 0.01 -12.64 -43.88
C LEU A 13 -0.78 -12.52 -42.54
N PHE A 14 -0.74 -13.57 -41.72
CA PHE A 14 -1.08 -13.47 -40.33
C PHE A 14 0.02 -12.63 -39.64
N THR A 15 -0.23 -11.35 -39.46
CA THR A 15 0.52 -10.56 -38.49
C THR A 15 0.06 -11.01 -37.12
N ALA A 16 0.78 -11.98 -36.51
CA ALA A 16 0.70 -12.20 -35.10
C ALA A 16 1.19 -10.92 -34.43
N CYS A 17 0.30 -10.14 -33.83
CA CYS A 17 0.66 -9.13 -32.87
C CYS A 17 1.26 -9.88 -31.66
N THR A 18 2.56 -10.10 -31.69
CA THR A 18 3.31 -10.39 -30.48
C THR A 18 3.36 -9.06 -29.73
N SER A 19 2.55 -8.95 -28.67
CA SER A 19 2.75 -7.91 -27.66
C SER A 19 4.20 -8.02 -27.21
N VAL A 20 5.01 -6.99 -27.47
CA VAL A 20 6.37 -6.91 -26.92
C VAL A 20 6.20 -6.94 -25.42
N PRO A 21 6.81 -7.91 -24.70
CA PRO A 21 6.73 -7.92 -23.25
C PRO A 21 7.24 -6.56 -22.73
N ASP A 22 6.54 -5.93 -21.82
CA ASP A 22 7.07 -4.73 -21.15
C ASP A 22 8.34 -5.17 -20.40
N GLU A 23 9.50 -4.70 -20.84
CA GLU A 23 10.81 -5.05 -20.25
C GLU A 23 10.88 -4.76 -18.74
N ARG A 24 9.89 -4.04 -18.21
CA ARG A 24 9.77 -3.70 -16.79
C ARG A 24 8.96 -4.73 -15.99
N MET A 25 8.36 -5.73 -16.65
CA MET A 25 7.66 -6.82 -15.97
C MET A 25 8.52 -8.09 -15.99
N MET A 26 8.73 -8.66 -14.81
CA MET A 26 9.42 -9.93 -14.61
C MET A 26 8.49 -10.94 -13.94
N SER A 27 8.59 -12.20 -14.35
CA SER A 27 7.92 -13.28 -13.63
C SER A 27 8.91 -13.97 -12.70
N TYR A 28 8.44 -14.37 -11.53
CA TYR A 28 9.18 -15.25 -10.61
C TYR A 28 8.31 -16.44 -10.22
N SER A 29 8.94 -17.59 -9.95
CA SER A 29 8.25 -18.79 -9.51
C SER A 29 8.48 -19.08 -8.03
N ASP A 30 9.57 -18.56 -7.49
CA ASP A 30 9.99 -18.77 -6.11
C ASP A 30 10.98 -17.69 -5.67
N PHE A 31 11.17 -17.53 -4.38
CA PHE A 31 12.20 -16.66 -3.83
C PHE A 31 13.52 -17.42 -3.68
N PRO A 32 14.68 -16.76 -3.93
CA PRO A 32 15.98 -17.43 -3.89
C PRO A 32 16.37 -17.93 -2.48
N GLU A 33 15.77 -17.35 -1.44
CA GLU A 33 16.00 -17.74 -0.05
C GLU A 33 14.67 -17.98 0.66
N ALA A 34 14.55 -19.10 1.33
CA ALA A 34 13.48 -19.40 2.28
C ALA A 34 14.07 -19.56 3.67
N ARG A 35 13.41 -18.97 4.67
CA ARG A 35 13.79 -19.11 6.10
C ARG A 35 12.61 -19.62 6.88
N GLU A 36 12.84 -20.68 7.64
CA GLU A 36 11.86 -21.16 8.61
C GLU A 36 11.93 -20.28 9.86
N LEU A 37 10.79 -19.74 10.28
CA LEU A 37 10.65 -18.94 11.49
C LEU A 37 9.99 -19.75 12.59
N THR A 38 10.52 -19.62 13.81
CA THR A 38 9.89 -20.18 15.01
C THR A 38 9.05 -19.10 15.67
N ALA A 39 7.78 -19.37 15.88
CA ALA A 39 6.87 -18.49 16.61
C ALA A 39 6.60 -19.03 18.01
N TRP A 40 6.43 -18.11 18.96
CA TRP A 40 5.92 -18.46 20.29
C TRP A 40 4.79 -17.52 20.67
N THR A 41 3.87 -18.03 21.51
CA THR A 41 2.73 -17.25 21.99
C THR A 41 3.15 -16.45 23.19
N LEU A 42 2.92 -15.14 23.15
CA LEU A 42 3.07 -14.24 24.29
C LEU A 42 1.77 -14.18 25.08
N PRO A 43 1.76 -14.42 26.40
CA PRO A 43 0.58 -14.24 27.23
C PRO A 43 0.33 -12.72 27.40
N LEU A 44 -0.71 -12.19 26.76
CA LEU A 44 -1.13 -10.81 26.89
C LEU A 44 -2.35 -10.73 27.82
N ASP A 45 -2.11 -10.50 29.09
CA ASP A 45 -3.17 -10.51 30.11
C ASP A 45 -4.11 -9.29 30.07
N THR A 46 -3.75 -8.24 29.33
CA THR A 46 -4.39 -6.92 29.44
C THR A 46 -4.85 -6.29 28.12
N ALA A 47 -4.44 -6.82 26.98
CA ALA A 47 -4.83 -6.27 25.68
C ALA A 47 -5.74 -7.23 24.93
N LEU A 48 -7.01 -6.86 24.81
CA LEU A 48 -7.97 -7.58 23.98
C LEU A 48 -8.01 -6.96 22.60
N PHE A 49 -7.34 -7.57 21.65
CA PHE A 49 -7.40 -7.16 20.25
C PHE A 49 -8.67 -7.72 19.58
N ARG A 50 -9.27 -6.94 18.72
CA ARG A 50 -10.32 -7.40 17.81
C ARG A 50 -9.74 -7.79 16.45
N TYR A 51 -8.82 -6.99 15.93
CA TYR A 51 -8.15 -7.24 14.67
C TYR A 51 -6.76 -6.60 14.68
N PRO A 52 -5.77 -7.26 15.33
CA PRO A 52 -4.39 -6.79 15.31
C PRO A 52 -3.87 -6.88 13.87
N TYR A 53 -3.72 -5.74 13.24
CA TYR A 53 -3.48 -5.63 11.81
C TYR A 53 -2.02 -5.39 11.48
N ARG A 54 -1.38 -4.50 12.23
CA ARG A 54 0.04 -4.16 12.05
C ARG A 54 0.75 -4.01 13.38
N VAL A 55 2.02 -4.35 13.38
CA VAL A 55 2.95 -3.98 14.46
C VAL A 55 4.10 -3.17 13.87
N ARG A 56 4.50 -2.12 14.57
CA ARG A 56 5.68 -1.32 14.22
C ARG A 56 6.54 -1.17 15.46
N VAL A 57 7.79 -1.58 15.33
CA VAL A 57 8.77 -1.55 16.44
C VAL A 57 9.78 -0.46 16.17
N GLN A 58 10.08 0.31 17.20
CA GLN A 58 11.22 1.21 17.23
C GLN A 58 11.78 1.30 18.64
N ASP A 59 13.09 1.14 18.76
CA ASP A 59 13.82 1.12 20.02
C ASP A 59 13.20 0.10 21.01
N ASP A 60 12.74 0.54 22.15
CA ASP A 60 12.11 -0.25 23.19
C ASP A 60 10.57 -0.31 23.10
N LYS A 61 9.98 0.12 22.01
CA LYS A 61 8.51 0.19 21.85
C LYS A 61 8.02 -0.58 20.66
N ALA A 62 6.98 -1.38 20.89
CA ALA A 62 6.14 -1.97 19.85
C ALA A 62 4.74 -1.33 19.90
N VAL A 63 4.28 -0.82 18.77
CA VAL A 63 2.92 -0.29 18.63
C VAL A 63 2.12 -1.21 17.75
N VAL A 64 1.02 -1.73 18.27
CA VAL A 64 0.09 -2.60 17.54
C VAL A 64 -1.14 -1.78 17.14
N LEU A 65 -1.44 -1.78 15.85
CA LEU A 65 -2.70 -1.25 15.31
C LEU A 65 -3.77 -2.34 15.39
N ASP A 66 -4.82 -2.09 16.17
CA ASP A 66 -6.06 -2.87 16.16
C ASP A 66 -7.12 -2.16 15.31
N LEU A 67 -7.25 -2.62 14.06
CA LEU A 67 -8.08 -1.96 13.04
C LEU A 67 -9.57 -1.89 13.45
N HIS A 68 -10.04 -2.83 14.25
CA HIS A 68 -11.43 -2.90 14.76
C HIS A 68 -11.54 -2.67 16.26
N GLY A 69 -10.52 -2.09 16.89
CA GLY A 69 -10.55 -1.72 18.29
C GLY A 69 -11.80 -0.88 18.63
N THR A 70 -12.46 -1.18 19.76
CA THR A 70 -13.71 -0.51 20.14
C THR A 70 -13.49 0.82 20.80
N GLU A 71 -12.45 0.94 21.63
CA GLU A 71 -12.12 2.15 22.36
C GLU A 71 -10.94 2.88 21.78
N HIS A 72 -9.88 2.12 21.45
CA HIS A 72 -8.63 2.64 20.90
C HIS A 72 -8.18 1.82 19.70
N PHE A 73 -7.51 2.48 18.78
CA PHE A 73 -6.90 1.84 17.60
C PHE A 73 -5.50 1.32 17.87
N PHE A 74 -4.77 1.88 18.83
CA PHE A 74 -3.35 1.58 19.02
C PHE A 74 -3.06 1.17 20.45
N HIS A 75 -2.21 0.15 20.58
CA HIS A 75 -1.72 -0.37 21.84
C HIS A 75 -0.21 -0.37 21.85
N VAL A 76 0.40 0.22 22.87
CA VAL A 76 1.85 0.35 23.05
C VAL A 76 2.33 -0.70 24.04
N PHE A 77 3.38 -1.38 23.65
CA PHE A 77 4.05 -2.38 24.46
C PHE A 77 5.54 -2.05 24.56
N HIS A 78 6.16 -2.44 25.66
CA HIS A 78 7.61 -2.51 25.75
C HIS A 78 8.14 -3.66 24.87
N TYR A 79 9.18 -3.43 24.10
CA TYR A 79 9.81 -4.44 23.25
C TYR A 79 11.17 -4.85 23.86
N PRO A 80 11.53 -6.14 23.94
CA PRO A 80 10.91 -7.27 23.23
C PRO A 80 9.93 -8.11 24.04
N ASP A 81 9.68 -7.81 25.30
CA ASP A 81 8.88 -8.65 26.21
C ASP A 81 7.37 -8.44 26.08
N PHE A 82 6.94 -7.46 25.31
CA PHE A 82 5.55 -7.09 25.05
C PHE A 82 4.74 -6.80 26.34
N HIS A 83 5.40 -6.25 27.35
CA HIS A 83 4.67 -5.69 28.50
C HIS A 83 3.84 -4.48 28.06
N TYR A 84 2.52 -4.52 28.40
CA TYR A 84 1.60 -3.44 28.03
C TYR A 84 1.96 -2.13 28.74
N LEU A 85 1.99 -1.02 28.00
CA LEU A 85 2.30 0.31 28.51
C LEU A 85 1.09 1.25 28.47
N SER A 86 0.40 1.37 27.33
CA SER A 86 -0.72 2.30 27.16
C SER A 86 -1.48 2.03 25.88
N SER A 87 -2.64 2.69 25.73
CA SER A 87 -3.39 2.76 24.48
C SER A 87 -3.65 4.21 24.08
N PHE A 88 -3.77 4.45 22.77
CA PHE A 88 -4.07 5.78 22.23
C PHE A 88 -4.88 5.68 20.93
N GLY A 89 -5.20 6.83 20.32
CA GLY A 89 -6.05 6.87 19.14
C GLY A 89 -7.47 6.44 19.50
N LYS A 90 -8.08 7.15 20.46
CA LYS A 90 -9.44 6.87 20.88
C LYS A 90 -10.39 6.93 19.69
N ARG A 91 -11.29 5.97 19.57
CA ARG A 91 -12.31 5.92 18.52
C ARG A 91 -13.38 6.94 18.77
N GLY A 92 -13.69 7.77 17.79
CA GLY A 92 -14.74 8.76 17.85
C GLY A 92 -14.58 9.89 16.85
N ASP A 93 -15.46 10.88 16.93
CA ASP A 93 -15.59 11.99 15.96
C ASP A 93 -15.02 13.32 16.49
N ALA A 94 -14.61 13.37 17.75
CA ALA A 94 -14.01 14.57 18.31
C ALA A 94 -12.66 14.89 17.65
N PRO A 95 -12.17 16.14 17.73
CA PRO A 95 -10.91 16.55 17.09
C PRO A 95 -9.70 15.71 17.46
N GLU A 96 -9.63 15.23 18.69
CA GLU A 96 -8.54 14.39 19.21
C GLU A 96 -8.81 12.86 19.06
N GLU A 97 -9.96 12.48 18.54
CA GLU A 97 -10.37 11.11 18.31
C GLU A 97 -10.13 10.71 16.85
N MET A 98 -10.21 9.42 16.54
CA MET A 98 -10.00 8.86 15.22
C MET A 98 -11.22 8.10 14.73
N LEU A 99 -11.56 8.26 13.45
CA LEU A 99 -12.67 7.55 12.80
C LEU A 99 -12.26 6.22 12.21
N SER A 100 -11.09 6.18 11.54
CA SER A 100 -10.58 5.00 10.84
C SER A 100 -9.06 5.08 10.70
N ALA A 101 -8.35 4.65 11.74
CA ALA A 101 -6.90 4.54 11.68
C ALA A 101 -6.49 3.36 10.78
N GLU A 102 -5.67 3.61 9.76
CA GLU A 102 -5.30 2.61 8.74
C GLU A 102 -3.83 2.21 8.81
N ASN A 103 -2.95 3.14 9.19
CA ASN A 103 -1.53 2.87 9.28
C ASN A 103 -0.83 3.83 10.25
N LEU A 104 0.35 3.40 10.71
CA LEU A 104 1.29 4.23 11.47
C LEU A 104 2.70 4.06 10.95
N ARG A 105 3.50 5.11 11.04
CA ARG A 105 4.92 5.12 10.65
C ARG A 105 5.73 5.88 11.69
N TRP A 106 6.85 5.32 12.12
CA TRP A 106 7.79 6.00 12.98
C TRP A 106 8.52 7.13 12.24
N ASP A 107 8.74 8.23 12.93
CA ASP A 107 9.51 9.39 12.52
C ASP A 107 10.36 9.88 13.69
N GLY A 108 11.55 9.31 13.85
CA GLY A 108 12.34 9.49 15.05
C GLY A 108 11.56 9.10 16.31
N GLY A 109 11.56 9.93 17.34
CA GLY A 109 10.80 9.71 18.58
C GLY A 109 9.29 9.99 18.47
N SER A 110 8.76 10.23 17.26
CA SER A 110 7.35 10.50 16.99
C SER A 110 6.78 9.49 16.01
N MET A 111 5.46 9.53 15.79
CA MET A 111 4.77 8.68 14.83
C MET A 111 3.81 9.51 13.97
N TRP A 112 3.78 9.22 12.69
CA TRP A 112 2.69 9.64 11.81
C TRP A 112 1.62 8.57 11.75
N ILE A 113 0.35 8.99 11.81
CA ILE A 113 -0.81 8.11 11.76
C ILE A 113 -1.75 8.63 10.67
N LEU A 114 -2.27 7.70 9.87
CA LEU A 114 -3.26 7.98 8.85
C LEU A 114 -4.66 7.62 9.35
N ASP A 115 -5.56 8.60 9.35
CA ASP A 115 -7.00 8.39 9.49
C ASP A 115 -7.68 8.57 8.12
N SER A 116 -8.12 7.46 7.53
CA SER A 116 -8.68 7.48 6.17
C SER A 116 -10.04 8.17 6.08
N ASN A 117 -10.85 8.12 7.12
CA ASN A 117 -12.18 8.72 7.11
C ASN A 117 -12.15 10.22 7.45
N LYS A 118 -11.12 10.68 8.17
CA LYS A 118 -10.84 12.11 8.35
C LYS A 118 -10.00 12.70 7.22
N SER A 119 -9.44 11.86 6.34
CA SER A 119 -8.44 12.27 5.34
C SER A 119 -7.32 13.07 5.99
N GLU A 120 -6.75 12.54 7.06
CA GLU A 120 -5.79 13.27 7.91
C GLU A 120 -4.57 12.41 8.25
N LEU A 121 -3.39 13.02 8.15
CA LEU A 121 -2.17 12.51 8.76
C LEU A 121 -1.92 13.28 10.06
N THR A 122 -1.84 12.57 11.18
CA THR A 122 -1.56 13.15 12.49
C THR A 122 -0.19 12.72 12.99
N ARG A 123 0.64 13.66 13.43
CA ARG A 123 1.92 13.38 14.10
C ARG A 123 1.72 13.39 15.60
N LEU A 124 2.11 12.30 16.25
CA LEU A 124 2.08 12.12 17.70
C LEU A 124 3.49 11.90 18.24
N GLY A 125 3.81 12.50 19.36
CA GLY A 125 5.05 12.28 20.09
C GLY A 125 4.80 11.87 21.53
N PHE A 126 5.70 11.08 22.11
CA PHE A 126 5.62 10.73 23.52
C PHE A 126 5.91 11.94 24.41
N ALA A 127 5.09 12.11 25.45
CA ALA A 127 5.34 13.12 26.46
C ALA A 127 6.61 12.79 27.27
N SER A 128 7.34 13.81 27.70
CA SER A 128 8.58 13.65 28.45
C SER A 128 8.44 12.91 29.78
N SER A 129 7.22 12.81 30.30
CA SER A 129 6.92 12.26 31.63
C SER A 129 6.19 10.92 31.60
N GLY A 130 6.15 10.19 30.48
CA GLY A 130 5.44 8.91 30.46
C GLY A 130 5.07 8.36 29.08
N ASN A 131 4.15 7.41 29.08
CA ASN A 131 3.69 6.71 27.87
C ASN A 131 2.50 7.40 27.19
N SER A 132 2.12 8.61 27.61
CA SER A 132 1.07 9.41 26.96
C SER A 132 1.60 10.04 25.68
N LEU A 133 0.74 10.08 24.66
CA LEU A 133 1.05 10.68 23.37
C LEU A 133 0.38 12.05 23.25
N LEU A 134 1.12 13.00 22.69
CA LEU A 134 0.67 14.35 22.43
C LEU A 134 0.63 14.61 20.92
N ARG A 135 -0.46 15.20 20.46
CA ARG A 135 -0.60 15.65 19.09
C ARG A 135 0.34 16.83 18.85
N GLN A 136 1.23 16.67 17.89
CA GLN A 136 2.22 17.69 17.49
C GLN A 136 1.80 18.42 16.25
N GLU A 137 1.18 17.72 15.31
CA GLU A 137 0.82 18.25 14.00
C GLU A 137 -0.36 17.45 13.42
N ALA A 138 -1.16 18.12 12.59
CA ALA A 138 -2.19 17.50 11.77
C ALA A 138 -2.15 18.07 10.36
N VAL A 139 -2.26 17.19 9.38
CA VAL A 139 -2.21 17.49 7.96
C VAL A 139 -3.49 16.97 7.32
N SER A 140 -4.41 17.88 6.98
CA SER A 140 -5.60 17.52 6.20
C SER A 140 -5.19 17.27 4.76
N LEU A 141 -5.52 16.09 4.24
CA LEU A 141 -5.18 15.67 2.89
C LEU A 141 -6.12 16.30 1.85
N ASP A 142 -5.57 16.60 0.68
CA ASP A 142 -6.29 17.14 -0.47
C ASP A 142 -7.49 16.26 -0.85
N GLU A 143 -8.59 16.86 -1.27
CA GLU A 143 -9.83 16.17 -1.69
C GLU A 143 -9.62 15.26 -2.92
N GLU A 144 -8.57 15.52 -3.72
CA GLU A 144 -8.18 14.67 -4.84
C GLU A 144 -7.62 13.31 -4.39
N LEU A 145 -7.21 13.17 -3.11
CA LEU A 145 -6.69 11.94 -2.54
C LEU A 145 -7.86 11.06 -2.06
N LEU A 146 -8.40 10.28 -2.98
CA LEU A 146 -9.52 9.39 -2.68
C LEU A 146 -9.11 8.33 -1.66
N ARG A 147 -9.65 8.44 -0.43
CA ARG A 147 -9.54 7.45 0.66
C ARG A 147 -8.14 6.85 0.80
N ALA A 148 -7.17 7.63 1.23
CA ALA A 148 -5.83 7.14 1.53
C ALA A 148 -5.87 5.99 2.54
N LEU A 149 -5.21 4.86 2.24
CA LEU A 149 -5.21 3.65 3.08
C LEU A 149 -3.79 3.24 3.50
N ASP A 150 -2.78 3.83 2.90
CA ASP A 150 -1.37 3.69 3.28
C ASP A 150 -0.61 4.97 2.95
N PHE A 151 0.56 5.14 3.51
CA PHE A 151 1.46 6.26 3.23
C PHE A 151 2.89 5.92 3.64
N VAL A 152 3.85 6.61 3.05
CA VAL A 152 5.23 6.66 3.55
C VAL A 152 5.70 8.11 3.58
N GLN A 153 6.57 8.43 4.52
CA GLN A 153 7.28 9.70 4.52
C GLN A 153 8.43 9.63 3.52
N TYR A 154 8.38 10.45 2.48
CA TYR A 154 9.41 10.51 1.46
C TYR A 154 10.63 11.33 1.93
N ASN A 155 10.36 12.45 2.59
CA ASN A 155 11.31 13.32 3.26
C ASN A 155 10.60 14.18 4.31
N ASP A 156 11.30 15.10 4.95
CA ASP A 156 10.76 15.95 6.02
C ASP A 156 9.54 16.81 5.60
N SER A 157 9.32 16.99 4.31
CA SER A 157 8.29 17.89 3.77
C SER A 157 7.24 17.20 2.90
N THR A 158 7.39 15.92 2.59
CA THR A 158 6.52 15.23 1.64
C THR A 158 6.23 13.78 2.01
N PHE A 159 5.04 13.32 1.59
CA PHE A 159 4.57 11.96 1.72
C PHE A 159 4.28 11.35 0.35
N ILE A 160 4.39 10.02 0.24
CA ILE A 160 3.89 9.25 -0.89
C ILE A 160 2.68 8.46 -0.41
N ILE A 161 1.58 8.55 -1.15
CA ILE A 161 0.30 7.92 -0.85
C ILE A 161 -0.15 7.16 -2.10
N PRO A 162 -0.62 5.91 -2.03
CA PRO A 162 -1.21 5.21 -3.17
C PRO A 162 -2.39 5.96 -3.75
N ASP A 163 -2.48 6.02 -5.09
CA ASP A 163 -3.59 6.68 -5.79
C ASP A 163 -4.72 5.70 -6.10
N TYR A 164 -5.84 5.86 -5.41
CA TYR A 164 -7.04 5.03 -5.64
C TYR A 164 -8.02 5.61 -6.65
N SER A 165 -7.70 6.74 -7.29
CA SER A 165 -8.44 7.23 -8.46
C SER A 165 -8.18 6.35 -9.70
N GLY A 166 -7.01 5.71 -9.74
CA GLY A 166 -6.54 4.91 -10.87
C GLY A 166 -5.92 5.74 -12.01
N ASP A 167 -5.77 7.05 -11.82
CA ASP A 167 -5.09 7.91 -12.80
C ASP A 167 -3.58 7.68 -12.79
N SER A 168 -3.05 7.32 -11.63
CA SER A 168 -1.63 6.99 -11.43
C SER A 168 -1.46 5.89 -10.39
N ARG A 169 -0.21 5.57 -10.04
CA ARG A 169 0.07 4.59 -9.01
C ARG A 169 0.17 5.21 -7.63
N PHE A 170 0.80 6.39 -7.55
CA PHE A 170 1.04 7.12 -6.30
C PHE A 170 0.82 8.61 -6.47
N CYS A 171 0.53 9.26 -5.34
CA CYS A 171 0.47 10.69 -5.18
C CYS A 171 1.63 11.16 -4.31
N LEU A 172 2.36 12.20 -4.73
CA LEU A 172 3.30 12.93 -3.88
C LEU A 172 2.56 14.11 -3.26
N VAL A 173 2.56 14.18 -1.93
CA VAL A 173 1.79 15.15 -1.13
C VAL A 173 2.73 15.94 -0.24
N ASN A 174 2.56 17.25 -0.16
CA ASN A 174 3.38 18.07 0.74
C ASN A 174 2.87 18.02 2.19
N ARG A 175 3.61 18.64 3.11
CA ARG A 175 3.27 18.69 4.53
C ARG A 175 2.05 19.57 4.85
N GLN A 176 1.53 20.32 3.89
CA GLN A 176 0.26 21.01 3.97
C GLN A 176 -0.92 20.19 3.45
N GLY A 177 -0.68 18.93 3.10
CA GLY A 177 -1.68 17.99 2.58
C GLY A 177 -1.99 18.16 1.09
N LYS A 178 -1.34 19.08 0.39
CA LYS A 178 -1.61 19.35 -1.03
C LYS A 178 -0.95 18.34 -1.94
N LEU A 179 -1.70 17.86 -2.93
CA LEU A 179 -1.19 17.06 -4.02
C LEU A 179 -0.19 17.89 -4.84
N LEU A 180 1.05 17.42 -4.94
CA LEU A 180 2.12 18.05 -5.74
C LEU A 180 2.19 17.47 -7.15
N ARG A 181 2.14 16.16 -7.25
CA ARG A 181 2.16 15.42 -8.52
C ARG A 181 1.73 13.97 -8.33
N LYS A 182 1.31 13.36 -9.40
CA LYS A 182 1.04 11.92 -9.52
C LYS A 182 2.25 11.20 -10.12
N ILE A 183 2.49 9.95 -9.73
CA ILE A 183 3.68 9.16 -10.10
C ILE A 183 3.25 7.78 -10.55
N GLY A 184 3.86 7.30 -11.65
CA GLY A 184 3.70 5.94 -12.14
C GLY A 184 2.31 5.63 -12.67
N THR A 185 2.17 4.42 -13.17
CA THR A 185 0.90 3.83 -13.63
C THR A 185 0.75 2.45 -13.02
N ILE A 186 -0.47 1.93 -12.91
CA ILE A 186 -0.70 0.56 -12.47
C ILE A 186 -0.12 -0.37 -13.55
N PRO A 187 0.85 -1.24 -13.21
CA PRO A 187 1.52 -2.09 -14.20
C PRO A 187 0.67 -3.36 -14.45
N THR A 188 -0.48 -3.21 -15.08
CA THR A 188 -1.38 -4.31 -15.39
C THR A 188 -1.45 -4.60 -16.89
N ALA A 189 -1.62 -5.87 -17.24
CA ALA A 189 -1.95 -6.29 -18.60
C ALA A 189 -3.44 -6.09 -18.94
N ASN A 190 -4.28 -5.75 -17.96
CA ASN A 190 -5.72 -5.53 -18.15
C ASN A 190 -5.99 -4.13 -18.74
N GLU A 191 -5.79 -3.98 -20.05
CA GLU A 191 -6.01 -2.71 -20.76
C GLU A 191 -7.46 -2.23 -20.71
N ASP A 192 -8.44 -3.13 -20.65
CA ASP A 192 -9.84 -2.76 -20.56
C ASP A 192 -10.14 -2.07 -19.22
N ALA A 193 -9.64 -2.61 -18.14
CA ALA A 193 -9.77 -2.00 -16.82
C ALA A 193 -9.07 -0.63 -16.74
N LEU A 194 -7.90 -0.48 -17.37
CA LEU A 194 -7.20 0.80 -17.48
C LEU A 194 -8.00 1.86 -18.24
N LYS A 195 -8.81 1.45 -19.23
CA LYS A 195 -9.63 2.37 -20.02
C LYS A 195 -10.97 2.69 -19.36
N ASN A 196 -11.63 1.67 -18.81
CA ASN A 196 -13.05 1.72 -18.48
C ASN A 196 -13.39 1.59 -16.99
N ALA A 197 -12.42 1.19 -16.14
CA ALA A 197 -12.65 0.84 -14.74
C ALA A 197 -11.51 1.21 -13.80
N ARG A 198 -10.84 2.32 -14.04
CA ARG A 198 -9.63 2.76 -13.29
C ARG A 198 -9.78 2.74 -11.77
N PRO A 199 -10.87 3.28 -11.16
CA PRO A 199 -10.99 3.24 -9.70
C PRO A 199 -11.15 1.81 -9.17
N ALA A 200 -11.87 0.94 -9.86
CA ALA A 200 -12.01 -0.46 -9.48
C ALA A 200 -10.69 -1.21 -9.59
N LEU A 201 -9.93 -0.96 -10.67
CA LEU A 201 -8.59 -1.48 -10.85
C LEU A 201 -7.66 -1.02 -9.72
N ALA A 202 -7.63 0.27 -9.40
CA ALA A 202 -6.80 0.82 -8.33
C ALA A 202 -7.14 0.23 -6.96
N GLN A 203 -8.41 -0.04 -6.67
CA GLN A 203 -8.85 -0.72 -5.46
C GLN A 203 -8.39 -2.18 -5.43
N ALA A 204 -8.46 -2.91 -6.55
CA ALA A 204 -7.96 -4.27 -6.65
C ALA A 204 -6.43 -4.32 -6.45
N TRP A 205 -5.71 -3.32 -6.97
CA TRP A 205 -4.27 -3.15 -6.82
C TRP A 205 -3.86 -2.49 -5.50
N ARG A 206 -4.74 -2.45 -4.51
CA ARG A 206 -4.39 -2.01 -3.17
C ARG A 206 -3.14 -2.73 -2.69
N SER A 207 -2.15 -1.96 -2.22
CA SER A 207 -0.84 -2.48 -1.85
C SER A 207 -0.40 -1.93 -0.51
N PHE A 208 0.40 -2.71 0.19
CA PHE A 208 1.26 -2.22 1.25
C PHE A 208 2.46 -1.54 0.60
N ILE A 209 2.87 -0.39 1.12
CA ILE A 209 4.05 0.32 0.60
C ILE A 209 5.06 0.52 1.70
N ASP A 210 6.34 0.52 1.34
CA ASP A 210 7.41 0.97 2.21
C ASP A 210 8.49 1.71 1.43
N TYR A 211 9.20 2.61 2.09
CA TYR A 211 10.22 3.45 1.47
C TYR A 211 11.50 3.49 2.28
N ASN A 212 12.61 3.20 1.64
CA ASN A 212 13.93 3.31 2.25
C ASN A 212 14.64 4.59 1.77
N PRO A 213 14.75 5.63 2.63
CA PRO A 213 15.37 6.90 2.25
C PRO A 213 16.87 6.79 1.95
N ARG A 214 17.56 5.76 2.47
CA ARG A 214 19.00 5.58 2.24
C ARG A 214 19.31 5.26 0.78
N ASN A 215 18.56 4.36 0.17
CA ASN A 215 18.76 3.97 -1.23
C ASN A 215 17.74 4.60 -2.20
N GLY A 216 16.65 5.18 -1.71
CA GLY A 216 15.60 5.80 -2.52
C GLY A 216 14.61 4.80 -3.13
N VAL A 217 14.56 3.59 -2.59
CA VAL A 217 13.68 2.53 -3.09
C VAL A 217 12.34 2.59 -2.38
N LEU A 218 11.27 2.68 -3.16
CA LEU A 218 9.89 2.48 -2.75
C LEU A 218 9.45 1.09 -3.24
N VAL A 219 8.85 0.31 -2.35
CA VAL A 219 8.27 -0.99 -2.65
C VAL A 219 6.75 -0.91 -2.50
N ALA A 220 6.02 -1.59 -3.40
CA ALA A 220 4.60 -1.80 -3.25
C ALA A 220 4.27 -3.30 -3.44
N ALA A 221 3.67 -3.91 -2.43
CA ALA A 221 3.30 -5.32 -2.41
C ALA A 221 1.77 -5.44 -2.42
N THR A 222 1.19 -6.05 -3.45
CA THR A 222 -0.26 -6.11 -3.62
C THR A 222 -0.93 -7.00 -2.57
N GLN A 223 -2.09 -6.57 -2.06
CA GLN A 223 -2.89 -7.35 -1.10
C GLN A 223 -3.65 -8.51 -1.77
N LEU A 224 -3.83 -8.44 -3.10
CA LEU A 224 -4.44 -9.49 -3.91
C LEU A 224 -3.46 -9.89 -4.99
N GLY A 225 -3.57 -11.13 -5.48
CA GLY A 225 -2.61 -11.65 -6.45
C GLY A 225 -1.20 -11.72 -5.84
N GLU A 226 -0.19 -11.58 -6.67
CA GLU A 226 1.19 -11.70 -6.20
C GLU A 226 2.12 -10.81 -7.02
N VAL A 227 1.95 -9.48 -6.85
CA VAL A 227 2.78 -8.50 -7.54
C VAL A 227 3.59 -7.68 -6.54
N LEU A 228 4.90 -7.63 -6.79
CA LEU A 228 5.84 -6.80 -6.07
C LEU A 228 6.41 -5.76 -7.01
N GLU A 229 6.13 -4.49 -6.74
CA GLU A 229 6.63 -3.35 -7.50
C GLU A 229 7.80 -2.71 -6.75
N ILE A 230 8.89 -2.44 -7.44
CA ILE A 230 10.11 -1.83 -6.89
C ILE A 230 10.42 -0.59 -7.71
N TYR A 231 10.36 0.57 -7.09
CA TYR A 231 10.63 1.87 -7.69
C TYR A 231 11.91 2.46 -7.12
N ASN A 232 12.86 2.80 -7.96
CA ASN A 232 13.97 3.65 -7.56
C ASN A 232 13.61 5.11 -7.87
N LEU A 233 13.30 5.88 -6.84
CA LEU A 233 12.83 7.26 -6.98
C LEU A 233 13.97 8.26 -7.28
N LYS A 234 15.25 7.83 -7.20
CA LYS A 234 16.40 8.67 -7.53
C LYS A 234 16.64 8.76 -9.03
N ASP A 235 16.47 7.66 -9.74
CA ASP A 235 16.69 7.55 -11.19
C ASP A 235 15.39 7.38 -11.99
N SER A 236 14.24 7.31 -11.31
CA SER A 236 12.89 7.12 -11.89
C SER A 236 12.74 5.79 -12.65
N THR A 237 13.48 4.76 -12.24
CA THR A 237 13.33 3.41 -12.79
C THR A 237 12.38 2.59 -11.93
N TYR A 238 11.70 1.61 -12.52
CA TYR A 238 10.90 0.65 -11.78
C TYR A 238 10.86 -0.71 -12.46
N ILE A 239 10.55 -1.72 -11.67
CA ILE A 239 10.29 -3.08 -12.11
C ILE A 239 9.08 -3.64 -11.36
N ALA A 240 8.25 -4.40 -12.04
CA ALA A 240 7.15 -5.16 -11.44
C ALA A 240 7.46 -6.67 -11.55
N CYS A 241 7.47 -7.35 -10.41
CA CYS A 241 7.68 -8.78 -10.31
C CYS A 241 6.34 -9.47 -10.07
N VAL A 242 5.93 -10.34 -10.98
CA VAL A 242 4.65 -11.07 -10.93
C VAL A 242 4.91 -12.51 -10.54
N GLY A 243 4.37 -12.94 -9.43
CA GLY A 243 4.49 -14.30 -8.92
C GLY A 243 3.48 -15.28 -9.50
N PRO A 244 3.48 -16.55 -9.02
CA PRO A 244 2.65 -17.63 -9.55
C PRO A 244 1.15 -17.35 -9.51
N ASN A 245 0.68 -16.56 -8.54
CA ASN A 245 -0.73 -16.20 -8.38
C ASN A 245 -1.17 -15.03 -9.27
N GLY A 246 -0.25 -14.47 -10.09
CA GLY A 246 -0.57 -13.47 -11.08
C GLY A 246 -0.94 -12.09 -10.50
N GLU A 247 -1.57 -11.28 -11.36
CA GLU A 247 -2.06 -9.96 -11.01
C GLU A 247 -3.33 -10.03 -10.13
N PRO A 248 -3.68 -8.95 -9.40
CA PRO A 248 -4.94 -8.84 -8.67
C PRO A 248 -6.15 -9.08 -9.57
N GLU A 249 -6.99 -10.06 -9.24
CA GLU A 249 -8.23 -10.36 -9.94
C GLU A 249 -9.43 -9.69 -9.25
N PHE A 250 -10.35 -9.16 -10.06
CA PHE A 250 -11.57 -8.51 -9.57
C PHE A 250 -12.69 -8.57 -10.59
N GLN A 251 -13.91 -8.41 -10.10
CA GLN A 251 -15.11 -8.20 -10.92
C GLN A 251 -15.68 -6.82 -10.62
N ILE A 252 -16.31 -6.21 -11.62
CA ILE A 252 -16.98 -4.93 -11.44
C ILE A 252 -18.44 -5.21 -11.13
N ALA A 253 -18.88 -4.80 -9.94
CA ALA A 253 -20.29 -4.82 -9.56
C ALA A 253 -20.69 -3.48 -8.95
N GLN A 254 -21.75 -2.86 -9.47
CA GLN A 254 -22.25 -1.56 -9.01
C GLN A 254 -21.20 -0.44 -9.01
N GLY A 255 -20.24 -0.48 -9.94
CA GLY A 255 -19.15 0.50 -10.05
C GLY A 255 -17.96 0.27 -9.10
N TYR A 256 -17.99 -0.80 -8.31
CA TYR A 256 -16.89 -1.16 -7.40
C TYR A 256 -16.13 -2.38 -7.90
N GLY A 257 -14.81 -2.41 -7.64
CA GLY A 257 -14.00 -3.60 -7.85
C GLY A 257 -14.18 -4.57 -6.68
N ILE A 258 -14.87 -5.68 -6.92
CA ILE A 258 -15.01 -6.76 -5.95
C ILE A 258 -13.86 -7.73 -6.15
N PRO A 259 -12.97 -7.93 -5.16
CA PRO A 259 -11.89 -8.89 -5.25
C PRO A 259 -12.43 -10.31 -5.48
N THR A 260 -11.83 -11.02 -6.44
CA THR A 260 -12.16 -12.44 -6.73
C THR A 260 -10.94 -13.34 -6.68
N GLY A 261 -9.75 -12.74 -6.59
CA GLY A 261 -8.48 -13.45 -6.60
C GLY A 261 -8.01 -13.91 -5.22
N ILE A 262 -6.83 -14.49 -5.22
CA ILE A 262 -6.16 -15.00 -4.03
C ILE A 262 -5.58 -13.84 -3.22
N MET A 263 -5.53 -13.99 -1.89
CA MET A 263 -4.82 -13.05 -1.02
C MET A 263 -3.33 -13.09 -1.31
N GLY A 264 -2.74 -11.92 -1.49
CA GLY A 264 -1.32 -11.75 -1.76
C GLY A 264 -0.51 -11.47 -0.50
N PHE A 265 0.24 -10.36 -0.53
CA PHE A 265 1.10 -9.97 0.59
C PHE A 265 0.29 -9.39 1.76
N SER A 266 0.80 -9.59 2.98
CA SER A 266 0.14 -9.10 4.22
C SER A 266 0.77 -7.81 4.75
N ASP A 267 2.01 -7.51 4.41
CA ASP A 267 2.74 -6.26 4.72
C ASP A 267 4.06 -6.23 3.93
N CYS A 268 4.76 -5.09 3.96
CA CYS A 268 6.15 -4.94 3.50
C CYS A 268 6.90 -3.99 4.45
N LEU A 269 8.21 -4.26 4.60
CA LEU A 269 9.13 -3.48 5.45
C LEU A 269 10.49 -3.37 4.80
#